data_56558a1a37f8f34f223a483bd94f3759
#
_entry.id   56558a1a37f8f34f223a483bd94f3759
#
_cell.length_a   1.000
_cell.length_b   1.000
_cell.length_c   1.000
_cell.angle_alpha   90.00
_cell.angle_beta   90.00
_cell.angle_gamma   90.00
#
_symmetry.space_group_name_H-M   'P 1'
#
loop_
_entity.id
_entity.type
_entity.pdbx_description
1 polymer ?
#
loop_
_entity_poly.entity_id
_entity_poly.type
_entity_poly.pdbx_seq_one_letter_code
_entity_poly.pdbx_strand_id
1 'polypeptide(L)'
;NGISKATDPGSGGRHMSNHFAKPEWHIENISSATGTHDLHAAGVARAMVYYGHKGVVITSHGESASSEGFVYEAVNGASLERLPVIFVWQDNGYGISVPKKDQTAARKVADNFSGFKNLKIIHCNGKDVFDSMNAMTEAREYALLNRNPVIVHANCVRIGSHSNSDKHTLYRDEGELTYVKAADPLMKFRRMLLRYKRLTEEDLVAIEEKAKKDLSAANRKALAAPDPDPKTIFDYVLPEPYKPEKYRDGVHSETEGGKEFLVNAI
;
A
#
# COMPACT_ATOMS: atom_id res chain seq x y z
N ASN A 1 -11.08 13.49 -2.33
CA ASN A 1 -9.72 13.68 -1.84
C ASN A 1 -8.83 14.42 -2.87
N GLY A 2 -8.58 13.90 -4.07
CA GLY A 2 -7.62 14.44 -5.02
C GLY A 2 -7.74 15.94 -5.38
N ILE A 3 -8.87 16.59 -5.09
CA ILE A 3 -9.12 18.02 -5.31
C ILE A 3 -9.55 18.74 -4.01
N SER A 4 -9.22 18.18 -2.87
CA SER A 4 -9.35 18.81 -1.54
C SER A 4 -10.76 19.35 -1.22
N LYS A 5 -11.81 18.56 -1.47
CA LYS A 5 -13.19 18.95 -1.17
C LYS A 5 -13.64 18.55 0.24
N ALA A 6 -14.56 19.32 0.82
CA ALA A 6 -15.11 19.07 2.17
C ALA A 6 -15.74 17.67 2.32
N THR A 7 -16.22 17.09 1.23
CA THR A 7 -16.81 15.75 1.21
C THR A 7 -15.80 14.61 1.13
N ASP A 8 -14.50 14.92 1.20
CA ASP A 8 -13.46 13.90 1.26
C ASP A 8 -13.61 13.04 2.52
N PRO A 9 -13.80 11.71 2.39
CA PRO A 9 -14.05 10.84 3.53
C PRO A 9 -12.84 10.65 4.44
N GLY A 10 -11.63 10.91 3.93
CA GLY A 10 -10.39 10.71 4.69
C GLY A 10 -10.00 11.91 5.55
N SER A 11 -10.27 13.14 5.08
CA SER A 11 -9.75 14.33 5.74
C SER A 11 -10.64 15.56 5.65
N GLY A 12 -11.79 15.48 4.98
CA GLY A 12 -12.59 16.68 4.70
C GLY A 12 -11.85 17.74 3.88
N GLY A 13 -10.93 17.29 3.01
CA GLY A 13 -10.16 18.15 2.12
C GLY A 13 -8.87 18.74 2.71
N ARG A 14 -8.45 18.31 3.92
CA ARG A 14 -7.26 18.83 4.62
C ARG A 14 -5.97 18.13 4.25
N HIS A 15 -6.05 16.93 3.70
CA HIS A 15 -4.87 16.16 3.29
C HIS A 15 -4.35 16.54 1.91
N MET A 16 -3.08 16.26 1.69
CA MET A 16 -2.49 16.29 0.36
C MET A 16 -3.22 15.33 -0.58
N SER A 17 -3.17 15.62 -1.88
CA SER A 17 -3.65 14.71 -2.93
C SER A 17 -3.04 13.31 -2.77
N ASN A 18 -3.81 12.29 -3.13
CA ASN A 18 -3.41 10.87 -3.12
C ASN A 18 -3.20 10.22 -1.74
N HIS A 19 -3.56 10.88 -0.66
CA HIS A 19 -3.63 10.26 0.67
C HIS A 19 -5.06 9.79 0.93
N PHE A 20 -5.46 8.75 0.20
CA PHE A 20 -6.83 8.24 0.24
C PHE A 20 -7.08 7.43 1.51
N ALA A 21 -8.27 7.64 2.11
CA ALA A 21 -8.79 6.79 3.16
C ALA A 21 -10.30 6.59 2.97
N LYS A 22 -10.79 5.45 3.35
CA LYS A 22 -12.20 5.09 3.33
C LYS A 22 -12.47 4.06 4.43
N PRO A 23 -12.74 4.51 5.66
CA PRO A 23 -12.89 3.62 6.82
C PRO A 23 -13.91 2.50 6.61
N GLU A 24 -15.04 2.78 5.95
CA GLU A 24 -16.07 1.78 5.67
C GLU A 24 -15.62 0.66 4.71
N TRP A 25 -14.49 0.86 4.04
CA TRP A 25 -13.86 -0.13 3.17
C TRP A 25 -12.58 -0.69 3.79
N HIS A 26 -12.28 -0.35 5.03
CA HIS A 26 -11.04 -0.70 5.72
C HIS A 26 -9.81 -0.23 4.95
N ILE A 27 -9.91 0.96 4.32
CA ILE A 27 -8.79 1.64 3.69
C ILE A 27 -8.33 2.73 4.63
N GLU A 28 -7.17 2.47 5.24
CA GLU A 28 -6.56 3.37 6.20
C GLU A 28 -5.80 4.50 5.50
N ASN A 29 -5.65 5.59 6.22
CA ASN A 29 -4.88 6.73 5.75
C ASN A 29 -3.38 6.43 5.77
N ILE A 30 -2.66 6.95 4.77
CA ILE A 30 -1.21 6.80 4.68
C ILE A 30 -0.49 8.09 5.06
N SER A 31 0.70 7.96 5.60
CA SER A 31 1.63 9.06 5.82
C SER A 31 2.36 9.43 4.51
N SER A 32 2.79 10.70 4.39
CA SER A 32 3.64 11.15 3.29
C SER A 32 5.08 10.64 3.42
N ALA A 33 5.54 10.29 4.62
CA ALA A 33 6.85 9.71 4.83
C ALA A 33 6.87 8.27 4.29
N THR A 34 7.73 8.05 3.28
CA THR A 34 7.80 6.80 2.52
C THR A 34 8.08 5.61 3.43
N GLY A 35 7.30 4.53 3.30
CA GLY A 35 7.49 3.29 4.06
C GLY A 35 6.87 3.26 5.46
N THR A 36 6.47 4.40 6.06
CA THR A 36 5.92 4.43 7.43
C THR A 36 4.59 3.69 7.56
N HIS A 37 3.81 3.61 6.49
CA HIS A 37 2.54 2.88 6.50
C HIS A 37 2.69 1.37 6.70
N ASP A 38 3.88 0.81 6.50
CA ASP A 38 4.17 -0.59 6.83
C ASP A 38 4.13 -0.84 8.35
N LEU A 39 4.59 0.14 9.16
CA LEU A 39 4.43 0.08 10.62
C LEU A 39 2.96 0.13 11.03
N HIS A 40 2.17 1.00 10.38
CA HIS A 40 0.73 1.07 10.62
C HIS A 40 0.06 -0.27 10.27
N ALA A 41 0.42 -0.86 9.13
CA ALA A 41 -0.09 -2.17 8.71
C ALA A 41 0.24 -3.28 9.72
N ALA A 42 1.48 -3.31 10.23
CA ALA A 42 1.88 -4.24 11.27
C ALA A 42 1.08 -4.00 12.57
N GLY A 43 0.85 -2.75 12.97
CA GLY A 43 0.03 -2.38 14.12
C GLY A 43 -1.42 -2.84 13.99
N VAL A 44 -2.05 -2.61 12.83
CA VAL A 44 -3.41 -3.08 12.54
C VAL A 44 -3.49 -4.60 12.59
N ALA A 45 -2.53 -5.30 11.97
CA ALA A 45 -2.50 -6.77 12.00
C ALA A 45 -2.33 -7.31 13.42
N ARG A 46 -1.50 -6.65 14.25
CA ARG A 46 -1.33 -6.98 15.66
C ARG A 46 -2.65 -6.84 16.43
N ALA A 47 -3.35 -5.71 16.24
CA ALA A 47 -4.66 -5.50 16.85
C ALA A 47 -5.68 -6.56 16.39
N MET A 48 -5.71 -6.89 15.10
CA MET A 48 -6.57 -7.95 14.58
C MET A 48 -6.29 -9.29 15.24
N VAL A 49 -5.01 -9.65 15.43
CA VAL A 49 -4.63 -10.89 16.14
C VAL A 49 -5.08 -10.84 17.59
N TYR A 50 -4.84 -9.73 18.28
CA TYR A 50 -5.20 -9.54 19.68
C TYR A 50 -6.71 -9.66 19.91
N TYR A 51 -7.52 -9.07 19.04
CA TYR A 51 -8.99 -9.13 19.15
C TYR A 51 -9.62 -10.37 18.49
N GLY A 52 -8.80 -11.30 18.00
CA GLY A 52 -9.31 -12.55 17.40
C GLY A 52 -9.95 -12.38 16.03
N HIS A 53 -9.74 -11.25 15.34
CA HIS A 53 -10.25 -11.07 13.99
C HIS A 53 -9.52 -11.96 12.99
N LYS A 54 -10.28 -12.47 12.02
CA LYS A 54 -9.74 -13.25 10.90
C LYS A 54 -9.60 -12.35 9.67
N GLY A 55 -8.43 -12.32 9.08
CA GLY A 55 -8.14 -11.51 7.90
C GLY A 55 -6.65 -11.34 7.70
N VAL A 56 -6.30 -10.56 6.69
CA VAL A 56 -4.94 -10.12 6.39
C VAL A 56 -4.93 -8.61 6.24
N VAL A 57 -3.81 -7.99 6.55
CA VAL A 57 -3.57 -6.58 6.25
C VAL A 57 -2.67 -6.50 5.01
N ILE A 58 -3.01 -5.64 4.07
CA ILE A 58 -2.22 -5.42 2.86
C ILE A 58 -1.67 -4.00 2.89
N THR A 59 -0.38 -3.87 2.66
CA THR A 59 0.30 -2.58 2.47
C THR A 59 1.11 -2.63 1.18
N SER A 60 1.30 -1.50 0.50
CA SER A 60 2.05 -1.50 -0.75
C SER A 60 2.86 -0.23 -0.96
N HIS A 61 4.04 -0.39 -1.57
CA HIS A 61 4.91 0.72 -1.96
C HIS A 61 5.85 0.34 -3.11
N GLY A 62 6.60 1.30 -3.64
CA GLY A 62 7.67 1.06 -4.61
C GLY A 62 8.90 0.46 -3.94
N GLU A 63 9.80 -0.13 -4.75
CA GLU A 63 11.00 -0.79 -4.24
C GLU A 63 11.93 0.14 -3.46
N SER A 64 11.95 1.42 -3.78
CA SER A 64 12.83 2.39 -3.06
C SER A 64 12.46 2.57 -1.60
N ALA A 65 11.17 2.50 -1.29
CA ALA A 65 10.69 2.57 0.08
C ALA A 65 11.19 1.40 0.94
N SER A 66 11.51 0.25 0.35
CA SER A 66 12.04 -0.91 1.08
C SER A 66 13.40 -0.66 1.72
N SER A 67 14.08 0.43 1.39
CA SER A 67 15.35 0.84 2.03
C SER A 67 15.16 1.72 3.27
N GLU A 68 13.94 2.16 3.55
CA GLU A 68 13.64 2.93 4.76
C GLU A 68 13.71 2.04 6.01
N GLY A 69 14.24 2.58 7.12
CA GLY A 69 14.32 1.86 8.40
C GLY A 69 12.96 1.37 8.88
N PHE A 70 11.92 2.16 8.69
CA PHE A 70 10.52 1.81 9.02
C PHE A 70 10.06 0.48 8.42
N VAL A 71 10.49 0.17 7.19
CA VAL A 71 10.13 -1.08 6.52
C VAL A 71 10.85 -2.26 7.17
N TYR A 72 12.13 -2.11 7.50
CA TYR A 72 12.88 -3.15 8.24
C TYR A 72 12.28 -3.42 9.60
N GLU A 73 11.90 -2.38 10.35
CA GLU A 73 11.24 -2.49 11.65
C GLU A 73 9.89 -3.19 11.52
N ALA A 74 9.06 -2.79 10.54
CA ALA A 74 7.76 -3.39 10.29
C ALA A 74 7.85 -4.88 9.93
N VAL A 75 8.75 -5.23 9.01
CA VAL A 75 8.96 -6.63 8.59
C VAL A 75 9.51 -7.46 9.75
N ASN A 76 10.46 -6.92 10.52
CA ASN A 76 11.02 -7.60 11.69
C ASN A 76 9.93 -7.86 12.75
N GLY A 77 9.16 -6.84 13.11
CA GLY A 77 8.06 -6.96 14.08
C GLY A 77 6.99 -7.95 13.62
N ALA A 78 6.56 -7.83 12.36
CA ALA A 78 5.58 -8.75 11.78
C ALA A 78 6.07 -10.20 11.76
N SER A 79 7.36 -10.41 11.46
CA SER A 79 7.98 -11.74 11.44
C SER A 79 8.12 -12.33 12.85
N LEU A 80 8.51 -11.51 13.83
CA LEU A 80 8.66 -11.92 15.23
C LEU A 80 7.31 -12.34 15.82
N GLU A 81 6.29 -11.51 15.65
CA GLU A 81 4.95 -11.70 16.22
C GLU A 81 4.04 -12.57 15.35
N ARG A 82 4.51 -13.00 14.18
CA ARG A 82 3.75 -13.84 13.24
C ARG A 82 2.43 -13.18 12.84
N LEU A 83 2.53 -11.96 12.33
CA LEU A 83 1.38 -11.16 11.93
C LEU A 83 0.97 -11.42 10.47
N PRO A 84 -0.32 -11.53 10.17
CA PRO A 84 -0.82 -11.77 8.81
C PRO A 84 -0.79 -10.50 7.96
N VAL A 85 0.40 -10.00 7.64
CA VAL A 85 0.63 -8.83 6.78
C VAL A 85 1.14 -9.28 5.42
N ILE A 86 0.62 -8.68 4.35
CA ILE A 86 1.11 -8.84 2.99
C ILE A 86 1.71 -7.50 2.57
N PHE A 87 3.04 -7.47 2.45
CA PHE A 87 3.80 -6.33 1.94
C PHE A 87 3.94 -6.48 0.42
N VAL A 88 3.28 -5.64 -0.36
CA VAL A 88 3.33 -5.66 -1.83
C VAL A 88 4.33 -4.62 -2.32
N TRP A 89 5.46 -5.07 -2.82
CA TRP A 89 6.53 -4.21 -3.31
C TRP A 89 6.56 -4.16 -4.83
N GLN A 90 6.26 -2.97 -5.37
CA GLN A 90 6.14 -2.71 -6.79
C GLN A 90 7.50 -2.25 -7.35
N ASP A 91 8.35 -3.23 -7.66
CA ASP A 91 9.71 -2.99 -8.19
C ASP A 91 9.66 -2.57 -9.66
N ASN A 92 9.73 -1.25 -9.88
CA ASN A 92 9.79 -0.66 -11.22
C ASN A 92 11.21 -0.24 -11.63
N GLY A 93 12.20 -0.47 -10.78
CA GLY A 93 13.62 -0.22 -11.03
C GLY A 93 14.11 1.19 -10.71
N TYR A 94 13.25 2.09 -10.22
CA TYR A 94 13.61 3.48 -9.97
C TYR A 94 12.93 4.08 -8.74
N GLY A 95 13.72 4.74 -7.89
CA GLY A 95 13.25 5.71 -6.90
C GLY A 95 13.32 7.11 -7.47
N ILE A 96 12.22 7.65 -8.01
CA ILE A 96 12.17 8.86 -8.82
C ILE A 96 13.15 8.75 -10.00
N SER A 97 14.35 9.30 -9.89
CA SER A 97 15.41 9.25 -10.89
C SER A 97 16.59 8.31 -10.55
N VAL A 98 16.62 7.77 -9.33
CA VAL A 98 17.70 6.91 -8.85
C VAL A 98 17.43 5.45 -9.28
N PRO A 99 18.32 4.86 -10.10
CA PRO A 99 18.19 3.44 -10.48
C PRO A 99 18.33 2.53 -9.25
N LYS A 100 17.56 1.46 -9.22
CA LYS A 100 17.58 0.48 -8.12
C LYS A 100 18.99 -0.02 -7.78
N LYS A 101 19.85 -0.23 -8.79
CA LYS A 101 21.24 -0.69 -8.61
C LYS A 101 22.10 0.25 -7.76
N ASP A 102 21.74 1.53 -7.69
CA ASP A 102 22.46 2.56 -6.93
C ASP A 102 21.82 2.78 -5.55
N GLN A 103 20.72 2.08 -5.25
CA GLN A 103 19.91 2.28 -4.05
C GLN A 103 19.94 1.05 -3.11
N THR A 104 20.06 -0.15 -3.61
CA THR A 104 19.96 -1.38 -2.80
C THR A 104 21.05 -2.40 -3.15
N ALA A 105 21.51 -3.12 -2.14
CA ALA A 105 22.57 -4.14 -2.32
C ALA A 105 22.09 -5.38 -3.08
N ALA A 106 20.85 -5.84 -2.80
CA ALA A 106 20.33 -7.02 -3.47
C ALA A 106 19.77 -6.70 -4.86
N ARG A 107 19.98 -7.58 -5.82
CA ARG A 107 19.41 -7.45 -7.17
C ARG A 107 17.88 -7.38 -7.16
N LYS A 108 17.24 -8.16 -6.30
CA LYS A 108 15.82 -8.07 -5.98
C LYS A 108 15.71 -7.52 -4.56
N VAL A 109 15.05 -6.41 -4.37
CA VAL A 109 15.00 -5.71 -3.07
C VAL A 109 14.49 -6.59 -1.93
N ALA A 110 13.58 -7.51 -2.23
CA ALA A 110 13.05 -8.44 -1.23
C ALA A 110 14.09 -9.43 -0.70
N ASP A 111 15.15 -9.72 -1.45
CA ASP A 111 16.18 -10.66 -1.03
C ASP A 111 17.02 -10.13 0.14
N ASN A 112 17.02 -8.80 0.38
CA ASN A 112 17.61 -8.20 1.60
C ASN A 112 16.94 -8.70 2.89
N PHE A 113 15.72 -9.24 2.79
CA PHE A 113 14.90 -9.67 3.92
C PHE A 113 14.87 -11.20 4.09
N SER A 114 15.62 -11.94 3.29
CA SER A 114 15.60 -13.41 3.28
C SER A 114 16.04 -14.06 4.59
N GLY A 115 16.75 -13.32 5.44
CA GLY A 115 17.20 -13.79 6.76
C GLY A 115 16.13 -13.75 7.87
N PHE A 116 14.99 -13.12 7.66
CA PHE A 116 13.93 -13.07 8.67
C PHE A 116 13.20 -14.40 8.79
N LYS A 117 13.06 -14.91 10.02
CA LYS A 117 12.26 -16.11 10.30
C LYS A 117 10.77 -15.79 10.12
N ASN A 118 9.99 -16.82 9.79
CA ASN A 118 8.53 -16.72 9.61
C ASN A 118 8.09 -15.83 8.44
N LEU A 119 9.01 -15.29 7.65
CA LEU A 119 8.73 -14.48 6.48
C LEU A 119 8.71 -15.35 5.23
N LYS A 120 7.67 -15.21 4.42
CA LYS A 120 7.63 -15.77 3.06
C LYS A 120 7.88 -14.67 2.04
N ILE A 121 8.74 -14.93 1.06
CA ILE A 121 8.97 -14.02 -0.07
C ILE A 121 8.45 -14.71 -1.34
N ILE A 122 7.58 -14.02 -2.07
CA ILE A 122 7.03 -14.43 -3.36
C ILE A 122 7.47 -13.42 -4.41
N HIS A 123 8.13 -13.89 -5.45
CA HIS A 123 8.49 -13.05 -6.60
C HIS A 123 7.49 -13.29 -7.72
N CYS A 124 6.98 -12.23 -8.33
CA CYS A 124 6.09 -12.33 -9.47
C CYS A 124 6.42 -11.31 -10.57
N ASN A 125 5.94 -11.61 -11.75
CA ASN A 125 5.98 -10.69 -12.87
C ASN A 125 4.77 -9.74 -12.82
N GLY A 126 4.93 -8.57 -12.19
CA GLY A 126 3.89 -7.54 -12.08
C GLY A 126 3.38 -6.99 -13.42
N LYS A 127 4.00 -7.39 -14.55
CA LYS A 127 3.54 -7.08 -15.91
C LYS A 127 2.61 -8.17 -16.48
N ASP A 128 2.26 -9.16 -15.67
CA ASP A 128 1.36 -10.25 -16.02
C ASP A 128 0.25 -10.37 -14.98
N VAL A 129 -1.00 -10.21 -15.43
CA VAL A 129 -2.17 -10.18 -14.54
C VAL A 129 -2.34 -11.51 -13.81
N PHE A 130 -2.13 -12.64 -14.50
CA PHE A 130 -2.34 -13.95 -13.89
C PHE A 130 -1.22 -14.32 -12.91
N ASP A 131 0.01 -13.97 -13.22
CA ASP A 131 1.12 -14.20 -12.29
C ASP A 131 0.94 -13.36 -11.02
N SER A 132 0.54 -12.10 -11.18
CA SER A 132 0.19 -11.22 -10.05
C SER A 132 -0.98 -11.76 -9.21
N MET A 133 -2.05 -12.25 -9.86
CA MET A 133 -3.20 -12.85 -9.16
C MET A 133 -2.80 -14.10 -8.40
N ASN A 134 -2.02 -14.98 -9.01
CA ASN A 134 -1.53 -16.20 -8.36
C ASN A 134 -0.65 -15.89 -7.15
N ALA A 135 0.28 -14.93 -7.29
CA ALA A 135 1.14 -14.49 -6.21
C ALA A 135 0.33 -13.92 -5.02
N MET A 136 -0.67 -13.09 -5.30
CA MET A 136 -1.53 -12.52 -4.25
C MET A 136 -2.44 -13.58 -3.60
N THR A 137 -2.93 -14.53 -4.37
CA THR A 137 -3.71 -15.68 -3.85
C THR A 137 -2.86 -16.51 -2.91
N GLU A 138 -1.66 -16.90 -3.34
CA GLU A 138 -0.70 -17.65 -2.53
C GLU A 138 -0.31 -16.89 -1.26
N ALA A 139 -0.04 -15.59 -1.38
CA ALA A 139 0.30 -14.75 -0.24
C ALA A 139 -0.83 -14.70 0.80
N ARG A 140 -2.08 -14.51 0.33
CA ARG A 140 -3.26 -14.47 1.20
C ARG A 140 -3.48 -15.81 1.91
N GLU A 141 -3.44 -16.91 1.18
CA GLU A 141 -3.61 -18.24 1.75
C GLU A 141 -2.52 -18.53 2.79
N TYR A 142 -1.27 -18.27 2.46
CA TYR A 142 -0.15 -18.46 3.37
C TYR A 142 -0.28 -17.62 4.64
N ALA A 143 -0.58 -16.33 4.50
CA ALA A 143 -0.74 -15.43 5.64
C ALA A 143 -1.89 -15.84 6.56
N LEU A 144 -3.01 -16.29 5.99
CA LEU A 144 -4.16 -16.76 6.77
C LEU A 144 -3.89 -18.08 7.51
N LEU A 145 -3.27 -19.05 6.81
CA LEU A 145 -3.03 -20.39 7.37
C LEU A 145 -1.92 -20.39 8.42
N ASN A 146 -0.83 -19.66 8.15
CA ASN A 146 0.37 -19.72 8.99
C ASN A 146 0.43 -18.56 9.99
N ARG A 147 -0.41 -17.56 9.85
CA ARG A 147 -0.36 -16.31 10.64
C ARG A 147 1.02 -15.65 10.52
N ASN A 148 1.61 -15.66 9.34
CA ASN A 148 2.96 -15.15 9.08
C ASN A 148 2.91 -14.06 8.00
N PRO A 149 3.85 -13.09 8.03
CA PRO A 149 3.94 -12.08 6.99
C PRO A 149 4.46 -12.65 5.67
N VAL A 150 4.09 -11.96 4.59
CA VAL A 150 4.53 -12.27 3.23
C VAL A 150 4.99 -11.00 2.55
N ILE A 151 6.12 -11.04 1.86
CA ILE A 151 6.51 -10.03 0.88
C ILE A 151 6.15 -10.56 -0.51
N VAL A 152 5.32 -9.82 -1.23
CA VAL A 152 5.07 -10.04 -2.66
C VAL A 152 5.90 -9.01 -3.43
N HIS A 153 7.01 -9.45 -4.00
CA HIS A 153 7.89 -8.63 -4.82
C HIS A 153 7.48 -8.74 -6.29
N ALA A 154 6.79 -7.71 -6.77
CA ALA A 154 6.27 -7.65 -8.13
C ALA A 154 7.21 -6.83 -9.03
N ASN A 155 7.82 -7.48 -10.02
CA ASN A 155 8.62 -6.81 -11.04
C ASN A 155 7.72 -6.06 -12.02
N CYS A 156 7.63 -4.75 -11.88
CA CYS A 156 6.75 -3.84 -12.62
C CYS A 156 7.51 -3.00 -13.65
N VAL A 157 6.78 -2.15 -14.36
CA VAL A 157 7.32 -1.06 -15.18
C VAL A 157 6.63 0.24 -14.82
N ARG A 158 7.37 1.33 -14.79
CA ARG A 158 6.83 2.69 -14.67
C ARG A 158 6.78 3.32 -16.05
N ILE A 159 5.58 3.40 -16.64
CA ILE A 159 5.39 3.86 -18.01
C ILE A 159 5.59 5.38 -18.12
N GLY A 160 5.07 6.13 -17.15
CA GLY A 160 5.17 7.59 -17.10
C GLY A 160 6.33 8.10 -16.23
N SER A 161 6.41 9.40 -16.12
CA SER A 161 7.22 10.08 -15.10
C SER A 161 6.72 9.76 -13.70
N HIS A 162 7.57 9.95 -12.68
CA HIS A 162 7.21 9.66 -11.28
C HIS A 162 6.10 10.60 -10.78
N SER A 163 6.17 11.87 -11.16
CA SER A 163 5.21 12.90 -10.78
C SER A 163 5.07 13.93 -11.89
N ASN A 164 4.18 14.91 -11.72
CA ASN A 164 4.03 16.03 -12.67
C ASN A 164 5.27 16.92 -12.79
N SER A 165 6.11 16.96 -11.75
CA SER A 165 7.36 17.72 -11.74
C SER A 165 8.56 16.93 -12.25
N ASP A 166 8.39 15.61 -12.48
CA ASP A 166 9.45 14.73 -12.98
C ASP A 166 9.46 14.65 -14.51
N LYS A 167 10.65 14.57 -15.08
CA LYS A 167 10.86 14.37 -16.51
C LYS A 167 11.76 13.15 -16.74
N HIS A 168 11.20 11.97 -16.84
CA HIS A 168 11.94 10.72 -16.90
C HIS A 168 12.85 10.58 -18.13
N THR A 169 12.63 11.36 -19.18
CA THR A 169 13.52 11.42 -20.37
C THR A 169 14.88 12.04 -20.09
N LEU A 170 15.08 12.62 -18.91
CA LEU A 170 16.40 13.17 -18.50
C LEU A 170 17.32 12.07 -17.94
N TYR A 171 16.81 10.92 -17.52
CA TYR A 171 17.59 9.86 -16.88
C TYR A 171 17.33 8.46 -17.41
N ARG A 172 16.39 8.29 -18.36
CA ARG A 172 16.07 7.03 -19.02
C ARG A 172 16.32 7.16 -20.52
N ASP A 173 17.02 6.22 -21.10
CA ASP A 173 17.29 6.22 -22.53
C ASP A 173 16.05 5.81 -23.37
N GLU A 174 16.14 6.05 -24.69
CA GLU A 174 15.03 5.74 -25.62
C GLU A 174 14.72 4.26 -25.71
N GLY A 175 15.72 3.39 -25.57
CA GLY A 175 15.56 1.95 -25.59
C GLY A 175 14.74 1.47 -24.39
N GLU A 176 15.05 1.99 -23.21
CA GLU A 176 14.29 1.72 -22.00
C GLU A 176 12.86 2.25 -22.09
N LEU A 177 12.68 3.48 -22.56
CA LEU A 177 11.35 4.08 -22.73
C LEU A 177 10.48 3.31 -23.73
N THR A 178 11.09 2.79 -24.80
CA THR A 178 10.42 1.92 -25.76
C THR A 178 10.03 0.59 -25.14
N TYR A 179 10.94 -0.02 -24.38
CA TYR A 179 10.67 -1.26 -23.68
C TYR A 179 9.49 -1.14 -22.68
N VAL A 180 9.48 -0.11 -21.83
CA VAL A 180 8.41 0.02 -20.81
C VAL A 180 7.05 0.23 -21.42
N LYS A 181 6.95 0.94 -22.56
CA LYS A 181 5.70 1.09 -23.31
C LYS A 181 5.23 -0.25 -23.87
N ALA A 182 6.13 -1.04 -24.42
CA ALA A 182 5.82 -2.37 -24.95
C ALA A 182 5.45 -3.38 -23.86
N ALA A 183 5.97 -3.18 -22.65
CA ALA A 183 5.73 -4.01 -21.47
C ALA A 183 4.45 -3.65 -20.69
N ASP A 184 3.65 -2.69 -21.16
CA ASP A 184 2.39 -2.28 -20.53
C ASP A 184 1.47 -3.49 -20.29
N PRO A 185 1.15 -3.81 -19.01
CA PRO A 185 0.32 -4.96 -18.67
C PRO A 185 -1.11 -4.86 -19.24
N LEU A 186 -1.68 -3.66 -19.34
CA LEU A 186 -3.03 -3.47 -19.89
C LEU A 186 -3.06 -3.84 -21.36
N MET A 187 -2.09 -3.39 -22.16
CA MET A 187 -2.01 -3.71 -23.58
C MET A 187 -1.74 -5.20 -23.81
N LYS A 188 -0.95 -5.81 -22.94
CA LYS A 188 -0.69 -7.26 -22.97
C LYS A 188 -1.95 -8.05 -22.66
N PHE A 189 -2.68 -7.65 -21.63
CA PHE A 189 -3.92 -8.31 -21.20
C PHE A 189 -5.03 -8.16 -22.26
N ARG A 190 -5.21 -6.95 -22.82
CA ARG A 190 -6.11 -6.71 -23.96
C ARG A 190 -5.86 -7.69 -25.10
N ARG A 191 -4.60 -7.77 -25.58
CA ARG A 191 -4.23 -8.69 -26.68
C ARG A 191 -4.53 -10.15 -26.35
N MET A 192 -4.36 -10.54 -25.10
CA MET A 192 -4.64 -11.90 -24.65
C MET A 192 -6.14 -12.20 -24.65
N LEU A 193 -6.99 -11.29 -24.15
CA LEU A 193 -8.45 -11.44 -24.16
C LEU A 193 -8.97 -11.65 -25.58
N LEU A 194 -8.47 -10.86 -26.52
CA LEU A 194 -8.82 -10.99 -27.95
C LEU A 194 -8.31 -12.31 -28.53
N ARG A 195 -7.03 -12.64 -28.30
CA ARG A 195 -6.40 -13.87 -28.83
C ARG A 195 -7.15 -15.13 -28.38
N TYR A 196 -7.56 -15.19 -27.15
CA TYR A 196 -8.29 -16.32 -26.58
C TYR A 196 -9.81 -16.18 -26.72
N LYS A 197 -10.28 -15.21 -27.50
CA LYS A 197 -11.71 -14.96 -27.79
C LYS A 197 -12.56 -14.88 -26.50
N ARG A 198 -12.02 -14.28 -25.45
CA ARG A 198 -12.75 -14.05 -24.20
C ARG A 198 -13.61 -12.81 -24.27
N LEU A 199 -13.18 -11.80 -24.99
CA LEU A 199 -13.91 -10.59 -25.34
C LEU A 199 -13.65 -10.25 -26.81
N THR A 200 -14.56 -9.50 -27.42
CA THR A 200 -14.39 -8.91 -28.73
C THR A 200 -13.77 -7.51 -28.64
N GLU A 201 -13.39 -6.92 -29.75
CA GLU A 201 -12.93 -5.53 -29.77
C GLU A 201 -14.04 -4.57 -29.35
N GLU A 202 -15.28 -4.84 -29.77
CA GLU A 202 -16.46 -4.06 -29.41
C GLU A 202 -16.72 -4.10 -27.88
N ASP A 203 -16.57 -5.28 -27.25
CA ASP A 203 -16.71 -5.42 -25.80
C ASP A 203 -15.67 -4.56 -25.06
N LEU A 204 -14.41 -4.58 -25.52
CA LEU A 204 -13.33 -3.82 -24.92
C LEU A 204 -13.53 -2.32 -25.06
N VAL A 205 -13.97 -1.86 -26.25
CA VAL A 205 -14.33 -0.45 -26.50
C VAL A 205 -15.49 -0.04 -25.60
N ALA A 206 -16.52 -0.87 -25.46
CA ALA A 206 -17.66 -0.58 -24.58
C ALA A 206 -17.23 -0.44 -23.10
N ILE A 207 -16.31 -1.28 -22.62
CA ILE A 207 -15.75 -1.19 -21.27
C ILE A 207 -14.98 0.12 -21.09
N GLU A 208 -14.14 0.50 -22.06
CA GLU A 208 -13.36 1.73 -22.02
C GLU A 208 -14.26 2.98 -22.03
N GLU A 209 -15.26 3.01 -22.89
CA GLU A 209 -16.21 4.13 -22.97
C GLU A 209 -17.05 4.26 -21.68
N LYS A 210 -17.48 3.13 -21.11
CA LYS A 210 -18.15 3.13 -19.81
C LYS A 210 -17.23 3.70 -18.72
N ALA A 211 -15.99 3.27 -18.65
CA ALA A 211 -15.02 3.75 -17.67
C ALA A 211 -14.77 5.27 -17.82
N LYS A 212 -14.62 5.78 -19.05
CA LYS A 212 -14.48 7.22 -19.32
C LYS A 212 -15.71 8.01 -18.87
N LYS A 213 -16.92 7.49 -19.15
CA LYS A 213 -18.18 8.10 -18.74
C LYS A 213 -18.30 8.17 -17.21
N ASP A 214 -18.01 7.05 -16.54
CA ASP A 214 -18.08 6.97 -15.07
C ASP A 214 -17.07 7.92 -14.42
N LEU A 215 -15.82 7.95 -14.91
CA LEU A 215 -14.78 8.87 -14.45
C LEU A 215 -15.19 10.33 -14.65
N SER A 216 -15.73 10.68 -15.81
CA SER A 216 -16.20 12.03 -16.10
C SER A 216 -17.36 12.45 -15.19
N ALA A 217 -18.27 11.54 -14.88
CA ALA A 217 -19.37 11.79 -13.95
C ALA A 217 -18.85 11.99 -12.51
N ALA A 218 -17.93 11.14 -12.07
CA ALA A 218 -17.29 11.25 -10.75
C ALA A 218 -16.52 12.57 -10.61
N ASN A 219 -15.77 12.98 -11.64
CA ASN A 219 -15.03 14.24 -11.65
C ASN A 219 -15.98 15.45 -11.57
N ARG A 220 -17.06 15.48 -12.35
CA ARG A 220 -18.07 16.55 -12.25
C ARG A 220 -18.68 16.63 -10.85
N LYS A 221 -19.04 15.48 -10.27
CA LYS A 221 -19.58 15.42 -8.90
C LYS A 221 -18.57 15.96 -7.88
N ALA A 222 -17.31 15.60 -8.01
CA ALA A 222 -16.25 16.05 -7.13
C ALA A 222 -16.00 17.56 -7.28
N LEU A 223 -15.97 18.10 -8.50
CA LEU A 223 -15.81 19.55 -8.74
C LEU A 223 -16.97 20.38 -8.18
N ALA A 224 -18.19 19.84 -8.24
CA ALA A 224 -19.38 20.51 -7.70
C ALA A 224 -19.50 20.40 -6.16
N ALA A 225 -18.70 19.60 -5.50
CA ALA A 225 -18.71 19.47 -4.05
C ALA A 225 -18.19 20.75 -3.38
N PRO A 226 -18.69 21.09 -2.16
CA PRO A 226 -18.27 22.30 -1.46
C PRO A 226 -16.78 22.24 -1.08
N ASP A 227 -16.16 23.40 -1.03
CA ASP A 227 -14.81 23.56 -0.49
C ASP A 227 -14.85 23.48 1.05
N PRO A 228 -13.75 23.06 1.69
CA PRO A 228 -13.64 23.10 3.15
C PRO A 228 -13.79 24.52 3.70
N ASP A 229 -14.42 24.68 4.87
CA ASP A 229 -14.41 25.96 5.58
C ASP A 229 -12.97 26.23 6.09
N PRO A 230 -12.31 27.34 5.69
CA PRO A 230 -10.98 27.66 6.18
C PRO A 230 -10.84 27.74 7.70
N LYS A 231 -11.92 28.01 8.42
CA LYS A 231 -11.92 28.04 9.89
C LYS A 231 -11.65 26.66 10.52
N THR A 232 -11.89 25.59 9.76
CA THR A 232 -11.71 24.21 10.24
C THR A 232 -10.29 23.67 10.04
N ILE A 233 -9.33 24.51 9.64
CA ILE A 233 -7.96 24.07 9.35
C ILE A 233 -7.24 23.46 10.56
N PHE A 234 -7.61 23.89 11.76
CA PHE A 234 -7.05 23.37 13.02
C PHE A 234 -7.85 22.22 13.63
N ASP A 235 -8.99 21.85 13.03
CA ASP A 235 -9.78 20.73 13.51
C ASP A 235 -9.02 19.42 13.29
N TYR A 236 -9.08 18.52 14.25
CA TYR A 236 -8.46 17.18 14.20
C TYR A 236 -6.92 17.18 14.04
N VAL A 237 -6.25 18.30 14.34
CA VAL A 237 -4.76 18.35 14.39
C VAL A 237 -4.23 17.50 15.54
N LEU A 238 -4.96 17.48 16.65
CA LEU A 238 -4.72 16.57 17.76
C LEU A 238 -5.92 15.63 17.91
N PRO A 239 -5.69 14.39 18.32
CA PRO A 239 -6.79 13.50 18.64
C PRO A 239 -7.56 14.05 19.84
N GLU A 240 -8.87 13.76 19.91
CA GLU A 240 -9.63 13.97 21.13
C GLU A 240 -8.90 13.34 22.31
N PRO A 241 -8.90 13.95 23.51
CA PRO A 241 -8.29 13.35 24.67
C PRO A 241 -8.79 11.92 24.84
N TYR A 242 -7.85 10.98 24.84
CA TYR A 242 -8.19 9.58 25.05
C TYR A 242 -8.93 9.43 26.38
N LYS A 243 -10.20 9.09 26.32
CA LYS A 243 -10.97 8.63 27.46
C LYS A 243 -10.79 7.12 27.49
N PRO A 244 -10.00 6.56 28.43
CA PRO A 244 -9.88 5.13 28.50
C PRO A 244 -11.28 4.56 28.69
N GLU A 245 -11.78 3.82 27.69
CA GLU A 245 -12.91 2.93 27.92
C GLU A 245 -12.49 2.04 29.07
N LYS A 246 -13.36 1.82 30.05
CA LYS A 246 -13.11 0.84 31.10
C LYS A 246 -12.65 -0.43 30.42
N TYR A 247 -11.42 -0.83 30.68
CA TYR A 247 -10.91 -2.10 30.18
C TYR A 247 -11.96 -3.16 30.44
N ARG A 248 -12.33 -3.91 29.41
CA ARG A 248 -13.17 -5.10 29.60
C ARG A 248 -12.46 -5.97 30.63
N ASP A 249 -13.16 -6.25 31.73
CA ASP A 249 -12.68 -7.07 32.83
C ASP A 249 -12.01 -8.33 32.27
N GLY A 250 -10.76 -8.54 32.57
CA GLY A 250 -10.02 -9.75 32.17
C GLY A 250 -8.50 -9.57 31.96
N VAL A 251 -7.99 -8.36 31.90
CA VAL A 251 -6.54 -8.10 31.80
C VAL A 251 -6.16 -7.02 32.81
N HIS A 252 -6.49 -7.25 34.07
CA HIS A 252 -5.87 -6.56 35.18
C HIS A 252 -4.78 -7.46 35.71
N SER A 253 -3.52 -7.15 35.48
CA SER A 253 -2.54 -7.45 36.48
C SER A 253 -2.87 -6.52 37.65
N GLU A 254 -3.58 -7.02 38.65
CA GLU A 254 -3.60 -6.39 39.96
C GLU A 254 -2.20 -6.55 40.52
N THR A 255 -1.31 -5.63 40.12
CA THR A 255 -0.15 -5.36 40.93
C THR A 255 -0.63 -4.41 42.06
N GLU A 256 -0.89 -4.97 43.20
CA GLU A 256 -0.85 -4.23 44.49
C GLU A 256 0.56 -3.67 44.66
N GLY A 257 0.95 -2.71 43.87
CA GLY A 257 2.22 -2.05 43.91
C GLY A 257 2.03 -0.56 43.65
N GLY A 258 2.58 0.26 44.49
CA GLY A 258 2.58 1.72 44.33
C GLY A 258 3.09 2.13 42.95
N LYS A 259 2.93 3.38 42.59
CA LYS A 259 3.37 3.96 41.30
C LYS A 259 4.86 3.65 41.06
N GLU A 260 5.17 2.60 40.32
CA GLU A 260 6.50 2.32 39.81
C GLU A 260 6.66 2.92 38.41
N PHE A 261 7.81 3.49 38.14
CA PHE A 261 8.18 3.87 36.78
C PHE A 261 8.41 2.59 35.96
N LEU A 262 7.95 2.59 34.71
CA LEU A 262 8.10 1.45 33.78
C LEU A 262 9.55 0.90 33.73
N VAL A 263 10.52 1.77 33.92
CA VAL A 263 11.96 1.45 33.97
C VAL A 263 12.35 0.55 35.18
N ASN A 264 11.56 0.54 36.24
CA ASN A 264 11.82 -0.30 37.42
C ASN A 264 11.08 -1.65 37.34
N ALA A 265 10.26 -1.86 36.33
CA ALA A 265 9.48 -3.09 36.12
C ALA A 265 10.13 -4.06 35.10
N ILE A 266 11.30 -3.66 34.55
CA ILE A 266 12.15 -4.45 33.68
C ILE A 266 13.41 -4.83 34.46
#